data_72b055ca3916852ee6d5594fabf7f3ef
#
_entry.id   72b055ca3916852ee6d5594fabf7f3ef
#
_cell.length_a   1.000
_cell.length_b   1.000
_cell.length_c   1.000
_cell.angle_alpha   90.00
_cell.angle_beta   90.00
_cell.angle_gamma   90.00
#
_symmetry.space_group_name_H-M   'P 1'
#
loop_
_entity.id
_entity.type
_entity.pdbx_description
1 polymer ?
#
loop_
_entity_poly.entity_id
_entity_poly.type
_entity_poly.pdbx_seq_one_letter_code
_entity_poly.pdbx_strand_id
1 'polypeptide(L)'
;MSEQLLSSRNLAFELYEVLDAEALTQRPRFAEHSRETFDAALTTARTIAEKYFAPHNRKGDENEPRYVDGRAELIPEVKPAVDAFLEAGFLNANRDFDVGGMQLPSLVSQACFAHFQAANAGTTAYPFLTMGAANLIESFGTEEQQRLFLQPMIEGRYYGTMALTEPHAGSSLADIRTRAEPAGDGSYRLKGNKIFISGGDHELSENIVHMVLAKLPGAPAGVKGISLFIVPKYLVNPDGSRGPRNDVLLAGLFHKMGWRGTTSTALNFGDNGQCVGYLVGQPHQGLACMFQMMNEARIGVGMGAVMLGYAGYLYSLEYARQRPQGRLPDNKDPHSPAVPIIEHSDVKRMLLAQKAYVEGAFDLGLYAARLFDDTHTAPEEHARQQAQQLLDLLTPIVKSWPSTFCLKANELAIQILGGHGYTREYPVEQYYRDNRLNPIHEGTEGIQSLDLLGRKLAQNGGAGLKQLIRLIAGTCERASHQPNLDTLRQPLEQLVNRLQAVTLALLGDLAQGKVAGALANSALYLKAFGHCVIGWRWLEQAIHAEVGLLKGSDRDFYQGKLQAARYFLTWEVPGCHNDLALLEARDDTCLGMQEGWF
;
A
#
# COMPACT_ATOMS: atom_id res chain seq x y z
N MET A 1 -21.67 16.26 -8.99
CA MET A 1 -20.98 15.07 -9.56
C MET A 1 -20.95 14.03 -8.44
N SER A 2 -21.35 12.80 -8.71
CA SER A 2 -21.29 11.73 -7.72
C SER A 2 -19.85 11.53 -7.26
N GLU A 3 -19.65 11.16 -5.99
CA GLU A 3 -18.35 10.76 -5.44
C GLU A 3 -17.85 9.51 -6.19
N GLN A 4 -17.03 9.69 -7.22
CA GLN A 4 -16.60 8.59 -8.10
C GLN A 4 -15.28 7.93 -7.70
N LEU A 5 -14.51 8.58 -6.81
CA LEU A 5 -13.17 8.12 -6.44
C LEU A 5 -13.11 7.58 -5.01
N LEU A 6 -13.69 8.28 -4.06
CA LEU A 6 -13.72 7.93 -2.64
C LEU A 6 -14.96 8.54 -1.99
N SER A 7 -15.71 7.74 -1.22
CA SER A 7 -16.87 8.23 -0.49
C SER A 7 -16.46 9.08 0.71
N SER A 8 -16.82 10.36 0.69
CA SER A 8 -16.56 11.29 1.81
C SER A 8 -17.28 10.84 3.09
N ARG A 9 -18.47 10.25 2.95
CA ARG A 9 -19.21 9.75 4.13
C ARG A 9 -18.51 8.54 4.76
N ASN A 10 -18.01 7.61 3.93
CA ASN A 10 -17.24 6.49 4.45
C ASN A 10 -15.92 6.95 5.08
N LEU A 11 -15.21 7.87 4.44
CA LEU A 11 -13.98 8.45 4.98
C LEU A 11 -14.21 9.11 6.34
N ALA A 12 -15.28 9.91 6.49
CA ALA A 12 -15.65 10.54 7.76
C ALA A 12 -16.00 9.51 8.85
N PHE A 13 -16.68 8.42 8.49
CA PHE A 13 -16.99 7.32 9.40
C PHE A 13 -15.71 6.66 9.92
N GLU A 14 -14.79 6.32 9.03
CA GLU A 14 -13.52 5.70 9.43
C GLU A 14 -12.67 6.62 10.32
N LEU A 15 -12.52 7.89 9.93
CA LEU A 15 -11.69 8.83 10.68
C LEU A 15 -12.25 9.19 12.04
N TYR A 16 -13.56 9.51 12.10
CA TYR A 16 -14.13 10.17 13.27
C TYR A 16 -15.02 9.27 14.13
N GLU A 17 -15.61 8.22 13.55
CA GLU A 17 -16.46 7.32 14.31
C GLU A 17 -15.71 6.04 14.73
N VAL A 18 -14.84 5.48 13.87
CA VAL A 18 -14.12 4.23 14.14
C VAL A 18 -12.74 4.47 14.75
N LEU A 19 -11.95 5.39 14.18
CA LEU A 19 -10.55 5.61 14.55
C LEU A 19 -10.31 6.81 15.48
N ASP A 20 -11.35 7.58 15.75
CA ASP A 20 -11.29 8.75 16.66
C ASP A 20 -10.07 9.66 16.37
N ALA A 21 -10.01 10.17 15.13
CA ALA A 21 -8.92 11.03 14.70
C ALA A 21 -8.81 12.31 15.53
N GLU A 22 -9.94 12.81 16.08
CA GLU A 22 -9.97 14.00 16.92
C GLU A 22 -9.17 13.80 18.22
N ALA A 23 -9.13 12.59 18.77
CA ALA A 23 -8.33 12.32 19.97
C ALA A 23 -6.81 12.53 19.75
N LEU A 24 -6.33 12.51 18.51
CA LEU A 24 -4.93 12.82 18.21
C LEU A 24 -4.56 14.29 18.52
N THR A 25 -5.52 15.23 18.44
CA THR A 25 -5.29 16.64 18.74
C THR A 25 -4.96 16.91 20.22
N GLN A 26 -5.24 15.93 21.10
CA GLN A 26 -4.83 16.00 22.50
C GLN A 26 -3.34 15.72 22.73
N ARG A 27 -2.64 15.28 21.70
CA ARG A 27 -1.20 14.98 21.77
C ARG A 27 -0.41 16.26 21.47
N PRO A 28 0.68 16.55 22.21
CA PRO A 28 1.46 17.78 22.03
C PRO A 28 1.86 18.05 20.57
N ARG A 29 2.25 16.99 19.83
CA ARG A 29 2.64 17.10 18.42
C ARG A 29 1.53 17.66 17.52
N PHE A 30 0.28 17.36 17.83
CA PHE A 30 -0.88 17.67 16.98
C PHE A 30 -1.81 18.73 17.60
N ALA A 31 -1.39 19.40 18.67
CA ALA A 31 -2.22 20.33 19.43
C ALA A 31 -2.65 21.58 18.63
N GLU A 32 -1.92 21.94 17.56
CA GLU A 32 -2.29 23.05 16.66
C GLU A 32 -3.41 22.66 15.67
N HIS A 33 -3.79 21.39 15.63
CA HIS A 33 -4.83 20.88 14.74
C HIS A 33 -6.19 20.78 15.43
N SER A 34 -7.23 20.76 14.61
CA SER A 34 -8.61 20.48 14.98
C SER A 34 -9.27 19.65 13.88
N ARG A 35 -10.49 19.22 14.11
CA ARG A 35 -11.31 18.56 13.07
C ARG A 35 -11.44 19.44 11.83
N GLU A 36 -11.65 20.75 12.01
CA GLU A 36 -11.78 21.70 10.90
C GLU A 36 -10.50 21.75 10.04
N THR A 37 -9.31 21.70 10.66
CA THR A 37 -8.05 21.64 9.91
C THR A 37 -7.87 20.34 9.18
N PHE A 38 -8.30 19.21 9.75
CA PHE A 38 -8.30 17.92 9.06
C PHE A 38 -9.26 17.90 7.86
N ASP A 39 -10.50 18.38 8.05
CA ASP A 39 -11.51 18.48 6.99
C ASP A 39 -11.06 19.43 5.86
N ALA A 40 -10.37 20.51 6.19
CA ALA A 40 -9.80 21.43 5.21
C ALA A 40 -8.69 20.77 4.38
N ALA A 41 -7.79 20.01 5.01
CA ALA A 41 -6.75 19.26 4.31
C ALA A 41 -7.35 18.19 3.38
N LEU A 42 -8.33 17.42 3.84
CA LEU A 42 -9.05 16.41 3.06
C LEU A 42 -9.77 17.03 1.86
N THR A 43 -10.45 18.17 2.06
CA THR A 43 -11.15 18.90 1.00
C THR A 43 -10.16 19.41 -0.06
N THR A 44 -9.02 19.94 0.37
CA THR A 44 -7.97 20.42 -0.53
C THR A 44 -7.38 19.27 -1.34
N ALA A 45 -7.04 18.15 -0.70
CA ALA A 45 -6.54 16.95 -1.37
C ALA A 45 -7.52 16.43 -2.42
N ARG A 46 -8.80 16.30 -2.06
CA ARG A 46 -9.87 15.90 -2.99
C ARG A 46 -9.96 16.86 -4.18
N THR A 47 -9.98 18.16 -3.94
CA THR A 47 -10.11 19.18 -4.98
C THR A 47 -8.95 19.11 -5.98
N ILE A 48 -7.72 18.98 -5.50
CA ILE A 48 -6.53 18.86 -6.35
C ILE A 48 -6.57 17.53 -7.13
N ALA A 49 -6.90 16.42 -6.47
CA ALA A 49 -7.00 15.11 -7.10
C ALA A 49 -8.03 15.10 -8.25
N GLU A 50 -9.23 15.65 -8.01
CA GLU A 50 -10.30 15.72 -9.01
C GLU A 50 -9.96 16.70 -10.16
N LYS A 51 -9.30 17.82 -9.86
CA LYS A 51 -9.01 18.86 -10.85
C LYS A 51 -7.78 18.59 -11.71
N TYR A 52 -6.73 18.03 -11.13
CA TYR A 52 -5.43 17.92 -11.80
C TYR A 52 -5.01 16.47 -12.09
N PHE A 53 -5.37 15.49 -11.24
CA PHE A 53 -4.93 14.10 -11.40
C PHE A 53 -5.92 13.26 -12.21
N ALA A 54 -7.20 13.28 -11.85
CA ALA A 54 -8.21 12.46 -12.52
C ALA A 54 -8.34 12.73 -14.03
N PRO A 55 -8.30 13.99 -14.53
CA PRO A 55 -8.57 14.28 -15.92
C PRO A 55 -7.59 13.64 -16.91
N HIS A 56 -6.36 13.37 -16.51
CA HIS A 56 -5.35 12.78 -17.39
C HIS A 56 -5.02 11.31 -17.10
N ASN A 57 -5.74 10.65 -16.16
CA ASN A 57 -5.48 9.26 -15.82
C ASN A 57 -5.55 8.33 -17.05
N ARG A 58 -6.64 8.42 -17.80
CA ARG A 58 -6.81 7.67 -19.05
C ARG A 58 -5.79 8.06 -20.12
N LYS A 59 -5.56 9.36 -20.31
CA LYS A 59 -4.59 9.85 -21.29
C LYS A 59 -3.18 9.34 -21.00
N GLY A 60 -2.78 9.26 -19.71
CA GLY A 60 -1.51 8.70 -19.28
C GLY A 60 -1.37 7.20 -19.56
N ASP A 61 -2.47 6.45 -19.44
CA ASP A 61 -2.50 5.03 -19.80
C ASP A 61 -2.41 4.79 -21.31
N GLU A 62 -3.08 5.63 -22.10
CA GLU A 62 -3.05 5.56 -23.58
C GLU A 62 -1.75 6.07 -24.20
N ASN A 63 -1.03 6.96 -23.52
CA ASN A 63 0.20 7.59 -23.97
C ASN A 63 1.33 7.35 -22.97
N GLU A 64 1.88 6.15 -23.02
CA GLU A 64 3.00 5.75 -22.15
C GLU A 64 4.21 6.68 -22.33
N PRO A 65 5.06 6.86 -21.30
CA PRO A 65 6.34 7.57 -21.41
C PRO A 65 7.17 7.05 -22.59
N ARG A 66 7.80 7.95 -23.32
CA ARG A 66 8.62 7.63 -24.50
C ARG A 66 10.10 7.82 -24.22
N TYR A 67 10.93 6.93 -24.75
CA TYR A 67 12.36 7.12 -24.75
C TYR A 67 12.78 7.99 -25.96
N VAL A 68 13.32 9.17 -25.67
CA VAL A 68 13.75 10.13 -26.70
C VAL A 68 15.12 10.70 -26.32
N ASP A 69 16.11 10.49 -27.15
CA ASP A 69 17.48 11.01 -26.99
C ASP A 69 18.08 10.80 -25.57
N GLY A 70 17.91 9.61 -25.02
CA GLY A 70 18.44 9.26 -23.68
C GLY A 70 17.65 9.80 -22.50
N ARG A 71 16.40 10.22 -22.71
CA ARG A 71 15.48 10.75 -21.68
C ARG A 71 14.11 10.11 -21.78
N ALA A 72 13.38 10.16 -20.70
CA ALA A 72 11.97 9.78 -20.66
C ALA A 72 11.08 11.03 -20.81
N GLU A 73 10.28 11.07 -21.86
CA GLU A 73 9.27 12.10 -22.08
C GLU A 73 7.91 11.64 -21.58
N LEU A 74 7.24 12.49 -20.80
CA LEU A 74 5.91 12.30 -20.24
C LEU A 74 4.88 13.15 -20.97
N ILE A 75 3.58 12.83 -20.80
CA ILE A 75 2.51 13.73 -21.21
C ILE A 75 2.57 15.03 -20.39
N PRO A 76 2.23 16.19 -20.98
CA PRO A 76 2.43 17.48 -20.33
C PRO A 76 1.56 17.71 -19.08
N GLU A 77 0.47 16.98 -18.90
CA GLU A 77 -0.45 17.13 -17.78
C GLU A 77 0.13 16.65 -16.43
N VAL A 78 1.16 15.79 -16.46
CA VAL A 78 1.78 15.25 -15.24
C VAL A 78 2.41 16.37 -14.40
N LYS A 79 3.18 17.27 -15.03
CA LYS A 79 3.90 18.34 -14.31
C LYS A 79 2.95 19.26 -13.54
N PRO A 80 1.89 19.85 -14.14
CA PRO A 80 0.95 20.69 -13.39
C PRO A 80 0.25 19.94 -12.23
N ALA A 81 0.01 18.65 -12.38
CA ALA A 81 -0.63 17.86 -11.31
C ALA A 81 0.30 17.69 -10.12
N VAL A 82 1.56 17.29 -10.34
CA VAL A 82 2.53 17.15 -9.25
C VAL A 82 2.90 18.51 -8.65
N ASP A 83 2.97 19.59 -9.45
CA ASP A 83 3.21 20.93 -8.92
C ASP A 83 2.09 21.38 -7.96
N ALA A 84 0.81 21.17 -8.35
CA ALA A 84 -0.32 21.47 -7.46
C ALA A 84 -0.29 20.68 -6.15
N PHE A 85 0.17 19.41 -6.20
CA PHE A 85 0.37 18.59 -5.00
C PHE A 85 1.47 19.15 -4.10
N LEU A 86 2.60 19.59 -4.68
CA LEU A 86 3.73 20.18 -3.98
C LEU A 86 3.38 21.54 -3.37
N GLU A 87 2.76 22.42 -4.15
CA GLU A 87 2.35 23.77 -3.73
C GLU A 87 1.35 23.73 -2.57
N ALA A 88 0.49 22.71 -2.51
CA ALA A 88 -0.42 22.50 -1.40
C ALA A 88 0.23 21.85 -0.17
N GLY A 89 1.54 21.54 -0.18
CA GLY A 89 2.30 21.02 0.94
C GLY A 89 2.16 19.52 1.19
N PHE A 90 1.46 18.75 0.35
CA PHE A 90 1.19 17.33 0.60
C PHE A 90 2.43 16.44 0.57
N LEU A 91 3.53 16.86 -0.05
CA LEU A 91 4.80 16.13 0.01
C LEU A 91 5.33 16.06 1.45
N ASN A 92 5.05 17.08 2.25
CA ASN A 92 5.54 17.24 3.62
C ASN A 92 4.39 17.22 4.64
N ALA A 93 3.26 16.61 4.32
CA ALA A 93 2.04 16.69 5.12
C ALA A 93 2.24 16.30 6.60
N ASN A 94 3.07 15.28 6.86
CA ASN A 94 3.35 14.76 8.21
C ASN A 94 4.69 15.24 8.83
N ARG A 95 5.48 16.07 8.10
CA ARG A 95 6.73 16.64 8.62
C ARG A 95 6.45 17.80 9.58
N ASP A 96 7.42 18.12 10.42
CA ASP A 96 7.32 19.20 11.40
C ASP A 96 7.17 20.56 10.72
N PHE A 97 6.51 21.49 11.40
CA PHE A 97 6.37 22.88 10.94
C PHE A 97 7.73 23.56 10.71
N ASP A 98 8.72 23.27 11.56
CA ASP A 98 10.06 23.87 11.49
C ASP A 98 10.80 23.58 10.18
N VAL A 99 10.44 22.48 9.50
CA VAL A 99 11.00 22.12 8.19
C VAL A 99 10.02 22.38 7.03
N GLY A 100 8.98 23.18 7.29
CA GLY A 100 7.97 23.54 6.27
C GLY A 100 6.90 22.46 6.04
N GLY A 101 6.74 21.52 6.96
CA GLY A 101 5.68 20.52 6.94
C GLY A 101 4.34 21.05 7.46
N MET A 102 3.30 20.23 7.32
CA MET A 102 1.96 20.54 7.84
C MET A 102 1.73 19.91 9.23
N GLN A 103 2.62 19.08 9.69
CA GLN A 103 2.54 18.33 10.98
C GLN A 103 1.21 17.57 11.17
N LEU A 104 0.60 17.14 10.05
CA LEU A 104 -0.62 16.33 10.10
C LEU A 104 -0.32 14.95 10.69
N PRO A 105 -1.26 14.36 11.44
CA PRO A 105 -1.18 12.95 11.78
C PRO A 105 -1.06 12.09 10.52
N SER A 106 -0.30 11.01 10.60
CA SER A 106 -0.15 10.05 9.49
C SER A 106 -1.48 9.46 9.05
N LEU A 107 -2.42 9.26 9.98
CA LEU A 107 -3.80 8.90 9.71
C LEU A 107 -4.46 9.86 8.72
N VAL A 108 -4.37 11.17 8.98
CA VAL A 108 -4.99 12.21 8.13
C VAL A 108 -4.22 12.40 6.83
N SER A 109 -2.89 12.40 6.90
CA SER A 109 -2.02 12.48 5.71
C SER A 109 -2.29 11.32 4.73
N GLN A 110 -2.43 10.10 5.25
CA GLN A 110 -2.75 8.93 4.41
C GLN A 110 -4.16 9.00 3.82
N ALA A 111 -5.12 9.54 4.56
CA ALA A 111 -6.47 9.80 4.06
C ALA A 111 -6.48 10.88 2.94
N CYS A 112 -5.67 11.92 3.06
CA CYS A 112 -5.46 12.91 1.98
C CYS A 112 -4.82 12.24 0.75
N PHE A 113 -3.78 11.43 0.95
CA PHE A 113 -3.06 10.76 -0.13
C PHE A 113 -3.92 9.76 -0.89
N ALA A 114 -4.90 9.14 -0.23
CA ALA A 114 -5.87 8.22 -0.83
C ALA A 114 -6.65 8.87 -1.99
N HIS A 115 -6.99 10.16 -1.92
CA HIS A 115 -7.65 10.87 -3.02
C HIS A 115 -6.80 10.90 -4.30
N PHE A 116 -5.49 11.13 -4.17
CA PHE A 116 -4.56 11.15 -5.30
C PHE A 116 -4.37 9.76 -5.90
N GLN A 117 -4.24 8.73 -5.06
CA GLN A 117 -4.11 7.34 -5.50
C GLN A 117 -5.36 6.87 -6.25
N ALA A 118 -6.57 7.23 -5.78
CA ALA A 118 -7.82 6.92 -6.47
C ALA A 118 -7.96 7.66 -7.81
N ALA A 119 -7.46 8.90 -7.88
CA ALA A 119 -7.58 9.73 -9.06
C ALA A 119 -6.62 9.32 -10.20
N ASN A 120 -5.36 9.04 -9.87
CA ASN A 120 -4.34 8.68 -10.86
C ASN A 120 -3.12 8.03 -10.19
N ALA A 121 -3.13 6.72 -10.08
CA ALA A 121 -2.04 5.96 -9.48
C ALA A 121 -0.68 6.21 -10.19
N GLY A 122 -0.70 6.34 -11.52
CA GLY A 122 0.51 6.56 -12.32
C GLY A 122 1.22 7.86 -11.99
N THR A 123 0.50 8.98 -11.91
CA THR A 123 1.07 10.28 -11.55
C THR A 123 1.43 10.37 -10.07
N THR A 124 0.62 9.77 -9.19
CA THR A 124 0.85 9.77 -7.73
C THR A 124 2.13 9.02 -7.35
N ALA A 125 2.63 8.12 -8.19
CA ALA A 125 3.87 7.38 -7.93
C ALA A 125 5.09 8.29 -7.79
N TYR A 126 5.19 9.39 -8.52
CA TYR A 126 6.35 10.30 -8.46
C TYR A 126 6.53 10.96 -7.08
N PRO A 127 5.54 11.64 -6.49
CA PRO A 127 5.66 12.13 -5.12
C PRO A 127 5.80 11.01 -4.10
N PHE A 128 5.12 9.87 -4.26
CA PHE A 128 5.21 8.74 -3.35
C PHE A 128 6.64 8.20 -3.20
N LEU A 129 7.33 7.98 -4.33
CA LEU A 129 8.73 7.55 -4.34
C LEU A 129 9.66 8.60 -3.70
N THR A 130 9.39 9.87 -3.94
CA THR A 130 10.16 10.97 -3.37
C THR A 130 10.02 11.03 -1.85
N MET A 131 8.81 10.86 -1.32
CA MET A 131 8.58 10.77 0.13
C MET A 131 9.41 9.64 0.75
N GLY A 132 9.40 8.46 0.14
CA GLY A 132 10.19 7.32 0.62
C GLY A 132 11.70 7.58 0.62
N ALA A 133 12.24 8.16 -0.44
CA ALA A 133 13.66 8.51 -0.53
C ALA A 133 14.05 9.60 0.49
N ALA A 134 13.20 10.61 0.66
CA ALA A 134 13.41 11.67 1.64
C ALA A 134 13.45 11.10 3.08
N ASN A 135 12.53 10.21 3.44
CA ASN A 135 12.50 9.58 4.77
C ASN A 135 13.77 8.75 5.07
N LEU A 136 14.35 8.09 4.06
CA LEU A 136 15.63 7.39 4.22
C LEU A 136 16.80 8.33 4.50
N ILE A 137 16.88 9.45 3.76
CA ILE A 137 17.96 10.43 3.95
C ILE A 137 17.79 11.15 5.29
N GLU A 138 16.56 11.45 5.69
CA GLU A 138 16.27 12.06 7.00
C GLU A 138 16.71 11.16 8.15
N SER A 139 16.39 9.86 8.07
CA SER A 139 16.67 8.89 9.15
C SER A 139 18.14 8.49 9.25
N PHE A 140 18.87 8.44 8.14
CA PHE A 140 20.19 7.80 8.08
C PHE A 140 21.27 8.64 7.40
N GLY A 141 20.90 9.73 6.75
CA GLY A 141 21.84 10.63 6.08
C GLY A 141 22.61 11.50 7.07
N THR A 142 23.84 11.87 6.72
CA THR A 142 24.61 12.88 7.44
C THR A 142 23.97 14.26 7.29
N GLU A 143 24.33 15.22 8.14
CA GLU A 143 23.87 16.63 8.04
C GLU A 143 24.14 17.22 6.64
N GLU A 144 25.30 16.91 6.06
CA GLU A 144 25.64 17.35 4.70
C GLU A 144 24.73 16.69 3.65
N GLN A 145 24.48 15.39 3.76
CA GLN A 145 23.54 14.69 2.87
C GLN A 145 22.11 15.22 3.00
N GLN A 146 21.68 15.52 4.20
CA GLN A 146 20.38 16.14 4.44
C GLN A 146 20.32 17.54 3.80
N ARG A 147 21.32 18.36 3.97
CA ARG A 147 21.40 19.70 3.36
C ARG A 147 21.40 19.65 1.83
N LEU A 148 22.18 18.73 1.24
CA LEU A 148 22.39 18.68 -0.22
C LEU A 148 21.28 17.93 -0.96
N PHE A 149 20.63 16.94 -0.35
CA PHE A 149 19.68 16.06 -1.01
C PHE A 149 18.29 16.08 -0.39
N LEU A 150 18.15 16.05 0.94
CA LEU A 150 16.86 16.06 1.61
C LEU A 150 16.17 17.42 1.48
N GLN A 151 16.88 18.51 1.80
CA GLN A 151 16.30 19.85 1.75
C GLN A 151 15.70 20.18 0.37
N PRO A 152 16.40 19.94 -0.78
CA PRO A 152 15.80 20.15 -2.09
C PRO A 152 14.63 19.20 -2.40
N MET A 153 14.57 17.99 -1.79
CA MET A 153 13.39 17.12 -1.91
C MET A 153 12.19 17.70 -1.16
N ILE A 154 12.39 18.17 0.07
CA ILE A 154 11.34 18.83 0.87
C ILE A 154 10.79 20.06 0.14
N GLU A 155 11.63 20.80 -0.56
CA GLU A 155 11.26 21.94 -1.41
C GLU A 155 10.61 21.55 -2.74
N GLY A 156 10.51 20.25 -3.05
CA GLY A 156 9.95 19.75 -4.31
C GLY A 156 10.84 19.92 -5.55
N ARG A 157 12.08 20.40 -5.39
CA ARG A 157 13.05 20.61 -6.49
C ARG A 157 13.71 19.31 -6.93
N TYR A 158 13.94 18.37 -6.03
CA TYR A 158 14.52 17.06 -6.34
C TYR A 158 13.48 15.96 -6.09
N TYR A 159 13.49 14.95 -6.97
CA TYR A 159 12.68 13.75 -6.78
C TYR A 159 13.55 12.56 -6.41
N GLY A 160 12.94 11.57 -5.77
CA GLY A 160 13.63 10.38 -5.28
C GLY A 160 13.14 9.10 -5.92
N THR A 161 14.01 8.09 -5.96
CA THR A 161 13.67 6.73 -6.41
C THR A 161 14.35 5.68 -5.55
N MET A 162 13.85 4.44 -5.66
CA MET A 162 14.45 3.24 -5.06
C MET A 162 15.01 2.34 -6.16
N ALA A 163 16.31 2.03 -6.12
CA ALA A 163 17.00 1.24 -7.13
C ALA A 163 17.58 -0.05 -6.53
N LEU A 164 16.72 -1.07 -6.41
CA LEU A 164 17.05 -2.35 -5.78
C LEU A 164 17.26 -3.46 -6.81
N THR A 165 16.24 -3.69 -7.66
CA THR A 165 16.12 -4.84 -8.55
C THR A 165 17.16 -4.83 -9.68
N GLU A 166 17.75 -5.99 -9.93
CA GLU A 166 18.68 -6.23 -11.03
C GLU A 166 18.12 -7.29 -12.00
N PRO A 167 18.62 -7.42 -13.24
CA PRO A 167 18.07 -8.37 -14.22
C PRO A 167 17.97 -9.82 -13.73
N HIS A 168 18.79 -10.21 -12.76
CA HIS A 168 18.86 -11.57 -12.21
C HIS A 168 18.47 -11.64 -10.72
N ALA A 169 18.13 -10.51 -10.07
CA ALA A 169 17.86 -10.44 -8.64
C ALA A 169 16.71 -9.47 -8.34
N GLY A 170 15.52 -10.00 -8.11
CA GLY A 170 14.33 -9.24 -7.68
C GLY A 170 14.02 -9.53 -6.21
N SER A 171 13.30 -10.61 -5.92
CA SER A 171 12.95 -11.02 -4.54
C SER A 171 14.19 -11.45 -3.73
N SER A 172 15.21 -12.00 -4.38
CA SER A 172 16.49 -12.40 -3.75
C SER A 172 17.52 -11.27 -3.85
N LEU A 173 17.43 -10.28 -2.96
CA LEU A 173 18.41 -9.17 -2.90
C LEU A 173 19.82 -9.64 -2.48
N ALA A 174 19.95 -10.83 -1.90
CA ALA A 174 21.25 -11.43 -1.59
C ALA A 174 22.17 -11.55 -2.81
N ASP A 175 21.58 -11.67 -3.99
CA ASP A 175 22.28 -11.98 -5.25
C ASP A 175 22.60 -10.75 -6.10
N ILE A 176 22.30 -9.51 -5.62
CA ILE A 176 22.66 -8.29 -6.35
C ILE A 176 24.17 -8.22 -6.62
N ARG A 177 24.52 -7.67 -7.78
CA ARG A 177 25.90 -7.60 -8.28
C ARG A 177 26.43 -6.17 -8.43
N THR A 178 25.58 -5.14 -8.30
CA THR A 178 26.01 -3.75 -8.29
C THR A 178 27.05 -3.54 -7.21
N ARG A 179 28.18 -2.92 -7.57
CA ARG A 179 29.33 -2.66 -6.70
C ARG A 179 29.48 -1.16 -6.46
N ALA A 180 30.06 -0.84 -5.30
CA ALA A 180 30.47 0.51 -4.96
C ALA A 180 31.90 0.47 -4.41
N GLU A 181 32.85 1.10 -5.11
CA GLU A 181 34.26 1.12 -4.75
C GLU A 181 34.63 2.50 -4.16
N PRO A 182 35.35 2.56 -3.02
CA PRO A 182 35.80 3.84 -2.45
C PRO A 182 36.67 4.62 -3.44
N ALA A 183 36.38 5.92 -3.59
CA ALA A 183 37.14 6.79 -4.48
C ALA A 183 38.31 7.54 -3.80
N GLY A 184 38.41 7.46 -2.46
CA GLY A 184 39.46 8.11 -1.68
C GLY A 184 39.13 9.53 -1.24
N ASP A 185 38.07 10.13 -1.74
CA ASP A 185 37.56 11.47 -1.41
C ASP A 185 36.28 11.47 -0.54
N GLY A 186 35.95 10.31 0.03
CA GLY A 186 34.71 10.10 0.78
C GLY A 186 33.52 9.67 -0.09
N SER A 187 33.64 9.75 -1.42
CA SER A 187 32.66 9.24 -2.35
C SER A 187 32.96 7.81 -2.80
N TYR A 188 32.04 7.23 -3.55
CA TYR A 188 32.18 5.88 -4.12
C TYR A 188 31.94 5.92 -5.63
N ARG A 189 32.56 4.97 -6.35
CA ARG A 189 32.29 4.71 -7.76
C ARG A 189 31.38 3.49 -7.87
N LEU A 190 30.16 3.69 -8.34
CA LEU A 190 29.20 2.61 -8.52
C LEU A 190 29.29 2.03 -9.94
N LYS A 191 29.10 0.71 -10.03
CA LYS A 191 28.99 -0.01 -11.30
C LYS A 191 27.95 -1.11 -11.21
N GLY A 192 26.94 -1.06 -12.09
CA GLY A 192 25.88 -2.08 -12.17
C GLY A 192 24.68 -1.63 -12.97
N ASN A 193 23.71 -2.52 -13.05
CA ASN A 193 22.47 -2.31 -13.80
C ASN A 193 21.28 -2.53 -12.89
N LYS A 194 20.33 -1.62 -12.91
CA LYS A 194 19.07 -1.72 -12.18
C LYS A 194 17.90 -1.66 -13.14
N ILE A 195 16.86 -2.47 -12.90
CA ILE A 195 15.67 -2.56 -13.74
C ILE A 195 14.39 -2.35 -12.93
N PHE A 196 13.31 -2.03 -13.64
CA PHE A 196 12.00 -1.74 -13.03
C PHE A 196 12.05 -0.56 -12.05
N ILE A 197 12.93 0.42 -12.31
CA ILE A 197 13.05 1.60 -11.44
C ILE A 197 11.96 2.59 -11.84
N SER A 198 10.92 2.69 -11.01
CA SER A 198 9.85 3.65 -11.19
C SER A 198 10.37 5.07 -10.95
N GLY A 199 9.99 6.01 -11.80
CA GLY A 199 10.45 7.41 -11.70
C GLY A 199 11.94 7.59 -11.93
N GLY A 200 12.66 6.60 -12.51
CA GLY A 200 14.11 6.64 -12.63
C GLY A 200 14.65 7.66 -13.63
N ASP A 201 13.84 8.12 -14.57
CA ASP A 201 14.14 9.26 -15.44
C ASP A 201 12.85 10.00 -15.82
N HIS A 202 12.90 11.34 -15.80
CA HIS A 202 11.85 12.27 -16.18
C HIS A 202 12.38 13.71 -16.11
N GLU A 203 11.58 14.66 -16.62
CA GLU A 203 11.89 16.10 -16.59
C GLU A 203 10.94 16.89 -15.63
N LEU A 204 10.37 16.22 -14.61
CA LEU A 204 9.46 16.85 -13.64
C LEU A 204 10.19 17.71 -12.60
N SER A 205 11.49 17.48 -12.39
CA SER A 205 12.30 18.10 -11.34
C SER A 205 13.69 18.51 -11.82
N GLU A 206 14.39 19.33 -11.04
CA GLU A 206 15.77 19.75 -11.34
C GLU A 206 16.77 18.58 -11.27
N ASN A 207 16.52 17.60 -10.40
CA ASN A 207 17.37 16.43 -10.19
C ASN A 207 16.54 15.22 -9.75
N ILE A 208 17.11 14.03 -9.93
CA ILE A 208 16.58 12.78 -9.41
C ILE A 208 17.67 12.14 -8.55
N VAL A 209 17.32 11.74 -7.34
CA VAL A 209 18.22 11.10 -6.38
C VAL A 209 17.82 9.64 -6.23
N HIS A 210 18.68 8.74 -6.71
CA HIS A 210 18.45 7.30 -6.62
C HIS A 210 19.02 6.76 -5.31
N MET A 211 18.17 6.08 -4.51
CA MET A 211 18.59 5.30 -3.35
C MET A 211 18.99 3.89 -3.83
N VAL A 212 20.29 3.64 -3.98
CA VAL A 212 20.82 2.45 -4.67
C VAL A 212 21.39 1.44 -3.69
N LEU A 213 20.95 0.18 -3.79
CA LEU A 213 21.59 -0.94 -3.09
C LEU A 213 22.79 -1.47 -3.87
N ALA A 214 23.95 -1.54 -3.22
CA ALA A 214 25.18 -2.05 -3.81
C ALA A 214 26.04 -2.76 -2.75
N LYS A 215 27.04 -3.52 -3.21
CA LYS A 215 28.02 -4.22 -2.35
C LYS A 215 29.39 -3.54 -2.40
N LEU A 216 30.00 -3.40 -1.23
CA LEU A 216 31.39 -2.93 -1.09
C LEU A 216 32.40 -4.07 -1.36
N PRO A 217 33.66 -3.76 -1.70
CA PRO A 217 34.72 -4.76 -1.76
C PRO A 217 34.90 -5.49 -0.42
N GLY A 218 35.00 -6.82 -0.45
CA GLY A 218 35.15 -7.62 0.76
C GLY A 218 33.87 -7.73 1.64
N ALA A 219 32.71 -7.28 1.14
CA ALA A 219 31.45 -7.35 1.87
C ALA A 219 31.08 -8.79 2.23
N PRO A 220 30.43 -9.02 3.39
CA PRO A 220 29.87 -10.32 3.76
C PRO A 220 28.96 -10.89 2.66
N ALA A 221 28.90 -12.20 2.55
CA ALA A 221 27.98 -12.87 1.63
C ALA A 221 26.51 -12.64 2.04
N GLY A 222 25.61 -12.68 1.05
CA GLY A 222 24.18 -12.55 1.25
C GLY A 222 23.73 -11.12 1.54
N VAL A 223 22.59 -11.00 2.22
CA VAL A 223 21.94 -9.69 2.51
C VAL A 223 22.73 -8.83 3.49
N LYS A 224 23.56 -9.45 4.33
CA LYS A 224 24.42 -8.74 5.30
C LYS A 224 25.56 -7.95 4.67
N GLY A 225 25.80 -8.11 3.37
CA GLY A 225 26.84 -7.36 2.64
C GLY A 225 26.31 -6.16 1.86
N ILE A 226 25.01 -5.87 1.95
CA ILE A 226 24.36 -4.82 1.18
C ILE A 226 24.49 -3.47 1.89
N SER A 227 24.92 -2.44 1.16
CA SER A 227 25.01 -1.05 1.60
C SER A 227 24.06 -0.17 0.77
N LEU A 228 23.67 0.98 1.32
CA LEU A 228 22.78 1.95 0.67
C LEU A 228 23.56 3.20 0.24
N PHE A 229 23.27 3.69 -0.97
CA PHE A 229 23.95 4.86 -1.54
C PHE A 229 22.96 5.88 -2.09
N ILE A 230 23.22 7.16 -1.86
CA ILE A 230 22.68 8.26 -2.64
C ILE A 230 23.43 8.36 -3.95
N VAL A 231 22.73 8.28 -5.09
CA VAL A 231 23.31 8.45 -6.42
C VAL A 231 22.44 9.44 -7.20
N PRO A 232 22.84 10.72 -7.30
CA PRO A 232 22.06 11.72 -8.02
C PRO A 232 22.25 11.61 -9.53
N LYS A 233 21.20 11.95 -10.32
CA LYS A 233 21.24 12.07 -11.80
C LYS A 233 22.22 13.16 -12.23
N TYR A 234 22.24 14.28 -11.51
CA TYR A 234 23.23 15.34 -11.64
C TYR A 234 23.95 15.50 -10.30
N LEU A 235 25.28 15.63 -10.34
CA LEU A 235 26.06 15.90 -9.14
C LEU A 235 25.60 17.21 -8.49
N VAL A 236 25.78 17.32 -7.19
CA VAL A 236 25.44 18.52 -6.42
C VAL A 236 26.74 19.11 -5.88
N ASN A 237 26.97 20.38 -6.18
CA ASN A 237 28.14 21.10 -5.69
C ASN A 237 28.01 21.39 -4.17
N PRO A 238 29.12 21.65 -3.47
CA PRO A 238 29.09 21.96 -2.03
C PRO A 238 28.17 23.16 -1.65
N ASP A 239 27.94 24.09 -2.58
CA ASP A 239 27.02 25.24 -2.39
C ASP A 239 25.54 24.88 -2.66
N GLY A 240 25.24 23.62 -3.01
CA GLY A 240 23.90 23.13 -3.33
C GLY A 240 23.47 23.35 -4.79
N SER A 241 24.29 23.99 -5.63
CA SER A 241 23.99 24.17 -7.05
C SER A 241 24.12 22.85 -7.83
N ARG A 242 23.36 22.74 -8.93
CA ARG A 242 23.43 21.57 -9.81
C ARG A 242 24.77 21.53 -10.54
N GLY A 243 25.50 20.43 -10.38
CA GLY A 243 26.75 20.12 -11.06
C GLY A 243 26.56 19.39 -12.40
N PRO A 244 27.62 18.78 -12.95
CA PRO A 244 27.55 18.03 -14.19
C PRO A 244 26.67 16.78 -14.05
N ARG A 245 26.25 16.23 -15.21
CA ARG A 245 25.53 14.94 -15.25
C ARG A 245 26.41 13.83 -14.69
N ASN A 246 25.85 13.05 -13.79
CA ASN A 246 26.49 11.85 -13.27
C ASN A 246 26.46 10.72 -14.32
N ASP A 247 27.33 9.74 -14.19
CA ASP A 247 27.36 8.54 -15.05
C ASP A 247 26.23 7.56 -14.67
N VAL A 248 24.98 8.06 -14.79
CA VAL A 248 23.74 7.31 -14.65
C VAL A 248 22.98 7.44 -15.97
N LEU A 249 22.86 6.34 -16.70
CA LEU A 249 22.31 6.33 -18.04
C LEU A 249 20.97 5.61 -18.07
N LEU A 250 19.98 6.22 -18.72
CA LEU A 250 18.72 5.56 -19.08
C LEU A 250 19.00 4.60 -20.22
N ALA A 251 18.98 3.30 -19.95
CA ALA A 251 19.19 2.26 -20.95
C ALA A 251 17.91 1.93 -21.73
N GLY A 252 16.73 2.19 -21.15
CA GLY A 252 15.44 1.96 -21.79
C GLY A 252 14.28 2.09 -20.82
N LEU A 253 13.07 2.00 -21.38
CA LEU A 253 11.81 1.99 -20.65
C LEU A 253 11.13 0.62 -20.81
N PHE A 254 10.46 0.19 -19.74
CA PHE A 254 9.59 -0.99 -19.79
C PHE A 254 8.16 -0.58 -20.13
N HIS A 255 7.55 -1.29 -21.07
CA HIS A 255 6.14 -1.17 -21.42
C HIS A 255 5.31 -2.11 -20.54
N LYS A 256 4.32 -1.56 -19.83
CA LYS A 256 3.65 -2.26 -18.73
C LYS A 256 2.19 -2.57 -19.06
N MET A 257 1.64 -3.57 -18.36
CA MET A 257 0.24 -3.91 -18.36
C MET A 257 -0.63 -2.75 -17.82
N GLY A 258 -0.19 -2.15 -16.72
CA GLY A 258 -0.82 -1.03 -16.01
C GLY A 258 0.22 -0.07 -15.45
N TRP A 259 -0.21 0.96 -14.67
CA TRP A 259 0.66 2.04 -14.18
C TRP A 259 1.47 2.69 -15.31
N ARG A 260 0.87 2.77 -16.47
CA ARG A 260 1.56 3.18 -17.70
C ARG A 260 2.04 4.61 -17.65
N GLY A 261 1.32 5.50 -16.92
CA GLY A 261 1.72 6.90 -16.74
C GLY A 261 3.00 7.11 -15.94
N THR A 262 3.47 6.10 -15.19
CA THR A 262 4.76 6.16 -14.47
C THR A 262 5.86 5.57 -15.33
N THR A 263 7.02 6.25 -15.42
CA THR A 263 8.21 5.65 -16.04
C THR A 263 8.65 4.41 -15.26
N SER A 264 9.03 3.36 -15.98
CA SER A 264 9.70 2.19 -15.41
C SER A 264 10.97 1.97 -16.20
N THR A 265 12.11 2.23 -15.56
CA THR A 265 13.38 2.40 -16.25
C THR A 265 14.34 1.23 -16.05
N ALA A 266 15.19 1.00 -17.07
CA ALA A 266 16.45 0.31 -16.92
C ALA A 266 17.55 1.38 -16.81
N LEU A 267 18.31 1.36 -15.70
CA LEU A 267 19.37 2.31 -15.42
C LEU A 267 20.73 1.60 -15.38
N ASN A 268 21.70 2.14 -16.09
CA ASN A 268 23.09 1.75 -16.00
C ASN A 268 23.85 2.76 -15.15
N PHE A 269 24.57 2.25 -14.18
CA PHE A 269 25.42 3.02 -13.29
C PHE A 269 26.87 2.73 -13.63
N GLY A 270 27.65 3.75 -13.98
CA GLY A 270 29.09 3.64 -14.15
C GLY A 270 29.55 2.95 -15.43
N ASP A 271 28.85 3.08 -16.55
CA ASP A 271 29.28 2.56 -17.84
C ASP A 271 30.61 3.18 -18.27
N ASN A 272 30.87 4.44 -17.92
CA ASN A 272 32.12 5.15 -18.16
C ASN A 272 33.07 5.13 -16.94
N GLY A 273 32.73 4.43 -15.87
CA GLY A 273 33.52 4.34 -14.63
C GLY A 273 33.51 5.60 -13.76
N GLN A 274 32.58 6.53 -14.01
CA GLN A 274 32.52 7.85 -13.35
C GLN A 274 31.27 8.05 -12.48
N CYS A 275 30.47 7.00 -12.22
CA CYS A 275 29.25 7.12 -11.41
C CYS A 275 29.60 7.38 -9.94
N VAL A 276 29.30 8.59 -9.48
CA VAL A 276 29.53 9.02 -8.09
C VAL A 276 28.32 8.70 -7.24
N GLY A 277 28.57 8.11 -6.07
CA GLY A 277 27.55 7.91 -5.03
C GLY A 277 28.12 8.13 -3.63
N TYR A 278 27.21 8.30 -2.67
CA TYR A 278 27.53 8.59 -1.28
C TYR A 278 26.86 7.56 -0.37
N LEU A 279 27.64 6.95 0.54
CA LEU A 279 27.15 5.95 1.47
C LEU A 279 26.13 6.59 2.44
N VAL A 280 25.00 5.94 2.65
CA VAL A 280 23.99 6.33 3.65
C VAL A 280 24.04 5.35 4.82
N GLY A 281 24.10 5.89 6.03
CA GLY A 281 24.26 5.08 7.25
C GLY A 281 25.64 4.41 7.31
N GLN A 282 25.68 3.16 7.80
CA GLN A 282 26.92 2.41 7.95
C GLN A 282 27.09 1.36 6.84
N PRO A 283 28.34 0.98 6.50
CA PRO A 283 28.60 -0.14 5.61
C PRO A 283 27.82 -1.40 6.04
N HIS A 284 27.29 -2.13 5.05
CA HIS A 284 26.60 -3.41 5.26
C HIS A 284 25.26 -3.33 6.02
N GLN A 285 24.73 -2.12 6.23
CA GLN A 285 23.41 -1.90 6.86
C GLN A 285 22.34 -1.41 5.86
N GLY A 286 22.61 -1.40 4.57
CA GLY A 286 21.71 -0.82 3.58
C GLY A 286 20.32 -1.46 3.56
N LEU A 287 20.24 -2.77 3.75
CA LEU A 287 18.93 -3.43 3.82
C LEU A 287 18.18 -3.11 5.13
N ALA A 288 18.89 -2.94 6.25
CA ALA A 288 18.28 -2.54 7.52
C ALA A 288 17.69 -1.13 7.43
N CYS A 289 18.40 -0.18 6.80
CA CYS A 289 17.89 1.16 6.52
C CYS A 289 16.62 1.09 5.66
N MET A 290 16.65 0.29 4.59
CA MET A 290 15.48 0.12 3.71
C MET A 290 14.28 -0.49 4.43
N PHE A 291 14.47 -1.41 5.37
CA PHE A 291 13.36 -2.02 6.11
C PHE A 291 12.59 -1.03 6.99
N GLN A 292 13.24 -0.01 7.51
CA GLN A 292 12.55 1.03 8.29
C GLN A 292 11.55 1.79 7.41
N MET A 293 11.94 2.17 6.20
CA MET A 293 11.06 2.82 5.22
C MET A 293 10.01 1.86 4.65
N MET A 294 10.34 0.57 4.52
CA MET A 294 9.45 -0.40 3.87
C MET A 294 8.10 -0.58 4.57
N ASN A 295 7.99 -0.31 5.87
CA ASN A 295 6.70 -0.36 6.55
C ASN A 295 5.75 0.73 5.99
N GLU A 296 6.23 1.96 5.85
CA GLU A 296 5.46 3.06 5.25
C GLU A 296 5.13 2.79 3.78
N ALA A 297 6.13 2.33 3.01
CA ALA A 297 5.94 1.97 1.60
C ALA A 297 4.90 0.85 1.43
N ARG A 298 4.93 -0.17 2.29
CA ARG A 298 3.96 -1.28 2.27
C ARG A 298 2.54 -0.81 2.60
N ILE A 299 2.37 0.10 3.58
CA ILE A 299 1.07 0.73 3.86
C ILE A 299 0.59 1.49 2.63
N GLY A 300 1.44 2.33 2.04
CA GLY A 300 1.13 3.12 0.85
C GLY A 300 0.76 2.27 -0.36
N VAL A 301 1.44 1.14 -0.59
CA VAL A 301 1.11 0.18 -1.67
C VAL A 301 -0.22 -0.51 -1.39
N GLY A 302 -0.46 -0.95 -0.15
CA GLY A 302 -1.75 -1.51 0.25
C GLY A 302 -2.89 -0.53 0.01
N MET A 303 -2.71 0.73 0.42
CA MET A 303 -3.69 1.80 0.16
C MET A 303 -3.89 2.10 -1.32
N GLY A 304 -2.85 2.05 -2.14
CA GLY A 304 -2.96 2.14 -3.61
C GLY A 304 -3.85 1.05 -4.19
N ALA A 305 -3.68 -0.20 -3.71
CA ALA A 305 -4.55 -1.30 -4.11
C ALA A 305 -6.01 -1.07 -3.67
N VAL A 306 -6.21 -0.59 -2.45
CA VAL A 306 -7.53 -0.22 -1.93
C VAL A 306 -8.19 0.82 -2.82
N MET A 307 -7.49 1.91 -3.14
CA MET A 307 -8.06 3.03 -3.89
C MET A 307 -8.42 2.65 -5.32
N LEU A 308 -7.63 1.84 -5.99
CA LEU A 308 -7.97 1.29 -7.31
C LEU A 308 -9.19 0.37 -7.25
N GLY A 309 -9.29 -0.48 -6.22
CA GLY A 309 -10.47 -1.30 -5.96
C GLY A 309 -11.70 -0.46 -5.65
N TYR A 310 -11.53 0.57 -4.84
CA TYR A 310 -12.61 1.47 -4.41
C TYR A 310 -13.19 2.26 -5.60
N ALA A 311 -12.35 2.84 -6.46
CA ALA A 311 -12.77 3.51 -7.68
C ALA A 311 -13.55 2.57 -8.60
N GLY A 312 -13.10 1.32 -8.76
CA GLY A 312 -13.82 0.29 -9.52
C GLY A 312 -15.18 -0.06 -8.90
N TYR A 313 -15.25 -0.18 -7.59
CA TYR A 313 -16.49 -0.42 -6.85
C TYR A 313 -17.51 0.72 -7.06
N LEU A 314 -17.11 1.96 -6.83
CA LEU A 314 -18.03 3.10 -6.98
C LEU A 314 -18.51 3.25 -8.43
N TYR A 315 -17.64 3.04 -9.40
CA TYR A 315 -18.01 3.09 -10.82
C TYR A 315 -19.01 1.98 -11.18
N SER A 316 -18.76 0.75 -10.77
CA SER A 316 -19.63 -0.38 -11.07
C SER A 316 -20.97 -0.29 -10.32
N LEU A 317 -20.99 0.29 -9.11
CA LEU A 317 -22.22 0.57 -8.35
C LEU A 317 -23.11 1.57 -9.08
N GLU A 318 -22.55 2.67 -9.56
CA GLU A 318 -23.30 3.69 -10.31
C GLU A 318 -23.79 3.14 -11.64
N TYR A 319 -22.97 2.39 -12.37
CA TYR A 319 -23.38 1.69 -13.57
C TYR A 319 -24.55 0.73 -13.32
N ALA A 320 -24.49 -0.06 -12.23
CA ALA A 320 -25.51 -1.03 -11.90
C ALA A 320 -26.88 -0.38 -11.56
N ARG A 321 -26.87 0.83 -10.99
CA ARG A 321 -28.07 1.63 -10.71
C ARG A 321 -28.76 2.14 -11.96
N GLN A 322 -27.98 2.45 -13.00
CA GLN A 322 -28.46 3.11 -14.21
C GLN A 322 -28.75 2.14 -15.36
N ARG A 323 -28.13 0.97 -15.37
CA ARG A 323 -28.21 0.01 -16.49
C ARG A 323 -29.45 -0.88 -16.36
N PRO A 324 -30.51 -0.71 -17.19
CA PRO A 324 -31.63 -1.66 -17.20
C PRO A 324 -31.26 -2.90 -18.03
N GLN A 325 -31.53 -4.09 -17.47
CA GLN A 325 -31.33 -5.35 -18.16
C GLN A 325 -32.11 -6.49 -17.49
N GLY A 326 -32.91 -7.20 -18.28
CA GLY A 326 -33.64 -8.37 -17.79
C GLY A 326 -34.79 -8.03 -16.82
N ARG A 327 -35.32 -9.05 -16.22
CA ARG A 327 -36.43 -9.01 -15.22
C ARG A 327 -36.07 -9.90 -14.06
N LEU A 328 -36.71 -9.66 -12.92
CA LEU A 328 -36.54 -10.54 -11.75
C LEU A 328 -37.05 -11.95 -12.05
N PRO A 329 -36.47 -13.00 -11.44
CA PRO A 329 -36.82 -14.41 -11.74
C PRO A 329 -38.28 -14.78 -11.50
N ASP A 330 -38.97 -14.08 -10.59
CA ASP A 330 -40.38 -14.26 -10.28
C ASP A 330 -41.32 -13.52 -11.23
N ASN A 331 -40.82 -12.53 -11.97
CA ASN A 331 -41.61 -11.79 -12.97
C ASN A 331 -41.60 -12.54 -14.31
N LYS A 332 -42.72 -13.17 -14.66
CA LYS A 332 -42.90 -13.92 -15.90
C LYS A 332 -43.57 -13.12 -17.03
N ASP A 333 -44.00 -11.88 -16.76
CA ASP A 333 -44.60 -11.04 -17.79
C ASP A 333 -43.55 -10.52 -18.79
N PRO A 334 -43.58 -10.94 -20.06
CA PRO A 334 -42.62 -10.50 -21.09
C PRO A 334 -42.79 -9.02 -21.46
N HIS A 335 -43.91 -8.38 -21.13
CA HIS A 335 -44.21 -6.99 -21.43
C HIS A 335 -43.79 -6.03 -20.31
N SER A 336 -43.44 -6.52 -19.14
CA SER A 336 -42.94 -5.67 -18.05
C SER A 336 -41.61 -5.04 -18.44
N PRO A 337 -41.30 -3.81 -17.97
CA PRO A 337 -40.03 -3.15 -18.28
C PRO A 337 -38.84 -3.92 -17.66
N ALA A 338 -37.65 -3.76 -18.28
CA ALA A 338 -36.41 -4.22 -17.69
C ALA A 338 -36.11 -3.43 -16.39
N VAL A 339 -35.51 -4.11 -15.40
CA VAL A 339 -35.10 -3.48 -14.15
C VAL A 339 -33.63 -3.07 -14.19
N PRO A 340 -33.19 -2.06 -13.40
CA PRO A 340 -31.77 -1.82 -13.20
C PRO A 340 -31.04 -3.10 -12.73
N ILE A 341 -29.84 -3.35 -13.23
CA ILE A 341 -29.14 -4.62 -12.93
C ILE A 341 -28.80 -4.76 -11.44
N ILE A 342 -28.75 -3.68 -10.68
CA ILE A 342 -28.59 -3.74 -9.22
C ILE A 342 -29.70 -4.53 -8.52
N GLU A 343 -30.87 -4.70 -9.14
CA GLU A 343 -31.96 -5.48 -8.58
C GLU A 343 -31.73 -6.99 -8.63
N HIS A 344 -30.84 -7.47 -9.51
CA HIS A 344 -30.50 -8.89 -9.60
C HIS A 344 -29.62 -9.32 -8.42
N SER A 345 -29.96 -10.45 -7.81
CA SER A 345 -29.27 -10.95 -6.60
C SER A 345 -27.78 -11.24 -6.81
N ASP A 346 -27.38 -11.72 -7.99
CA ASP A 346 -25.95 -11.95 -8.26
C ASP A 346 -25.18 -10.65 -8.45
N VAL A 347 -25.78 -9.62 -9.02
CA VAL A 347 -25.17 -8.28 -9.09
C VAL A 347 -25.04 -7.69 -7.68
N LYS A 348 -26.08 -7.83 -6.84
CA LYS A 348 -26.00 -7.44 -5.41
C LYS A 348 -24.87 -8.17 -4.69
N ARG A 349 -24.70 -9.47 -4.92
CA ARG A 349 -23.61 -10.27 -4.35
C ARG A 349 -22.24 -9.72 -4.76
N MET A 350 -22.03 -9.42 -6.05
CA MET A 350 -20.77 -8.89 -6.56
C MET A 350 -20.47 -7.48 -6.01
N LEU A 351 -21.48 -6.62 -5.92
CA LEU A 351 -21.34 -5.29 -5.32
C LEU A 351 -21.03 -5.36 -3.82
N LEU A 352 -21.70 -6.28 -3.11
CA LEU A 352 -21.49 -6.46 -1.68
C LEU A 352 -20.10 -7.04 -1.38
N ALA A 353 -19.61 -7.98 -2.20
CA ALA A 353 -18.25 -8.48 -2.12
C ALA A 353 -17.22 -7.36 -2.32
N GLN A 354 -17.39 -6.53 -3.37
CA GLN A 354 -16.51 -5.38 -3.60
C GLN A 354 -16.50 -4.43 -2.39
N LYS A 355 -17.70 -4.04 -1.91
CA LYS A 355 -17.84 -3.17 -0.73
C LYS A 355 -17.10 -3.75 0.48
N ALA A 356 -17.31 -5.04 0.75
CA ALA A 356 -16.69 -5.71 1.89
C ALA A 356 -15.15 -5.76 1.78
N TYR A 357 -14.62 -5.96 0.56
CA TYR A 357 -13.17 -5.98 0.35
C TYR A 357 -12.56 -4.57 0.47
N VAL A 358 -13.11 -3.59 -0.26
CA VAL A 358 -12.47 -2.27 -0.35
C VAL A 358 -12.63 -1.46 0.93
N GLU A 359 -13.80 -1.49 1.59
CA GLU A 359 -14.01 -0.74 2.82
C GLU A 359 -13.32 -1.40 4.03
N GLY A 360 -13.29 -2.74 4.11
CA GLY A 360 -12.53 -3.44 5.16
C GLY A 360 -11.03 -3.24 5.03
N ALA A 361 -10.51 -3.24 3.79
CA ALA A 361 -9.10 -2.94 3.53
C ALA A 361 -8.75 -1.46 3.77
N PHE A 362 -9.67 -0.54 3.47
CA PHE A 362 -9.50 0.89 3.71
C PHE A 362 -9.36 1.19 5.19
N ASP A 363 -10.28 0.65 6.01
CA ASP A 363 -10.19 0.75 7.47
C ASP A 363 -8.86 0.18 8.00
N LEU A 364 -8.43 -0.99 7.53
CA LEU A 364 -7.16 -1.57 7.95
C LEU A 364 -5.96 -0.67 7.60
N GLY A 365 -5.95 -0.08 6.41
CA GLY A 365 -4.90 0.85 5.97
C GLY A 365 -4.83 2.10 6.83
N LEU A 366 -5.98 2.70 7.13
CA LEU A 366 -6.09 3.85 8.04
C LEU A 366 -5.73 3.48 9.48
N TYR A 367 -6.14 2.30 9.95
CA TYR A 367 -5.73 1.79 11.26
C TYR A 367 -4.22 1.61 11.37
N ALA A 368 -3.55 1.12 10.32
CA ALA A 368 -2.10 1.02 10.29
C ALA A 368 -1.42 2.42 10.34
N ALA A 369 -1.98 3.41 9.65
CA ALA A 369 -1.51 4.79 9.73
C ALA A 369 -1.72 5.38 11.14
N ARG A 370 -2.84 5.06 11.81
CA ARG A 370 -3.08 5.43 13.21
C ARG A 370 -2.07 4.78 14.16
N LEU A 371 -1.75 3.51 13.96
CA LEU A 371 -0.70 2.83 14.74
C LEU A 371 0.66 3.49 14.55
N PHE A 372 0.97 3.96 13.33
CA PHE A 372 2.20 4.70 13.07
C PHE A 372 2.25 6.00 13.89
N ASP A 373 1.16 6.76 13.96
CA ASP A 373 1.07 7.92 14.86
C ASP A 373 1.27 7.51 16.32
N ASP A 374 0.68 6.39 16.74
CA ASP A 374 0.80 5.89 18.11
C ASP A 374 2.24 5.49 18.46
N THR A 375 3.03 4.96 17.51
CA THR A 375 4.44 4.61 17.75
C THR A 375 5.30 5.80 18.14
N HIS A 376 4.95 7.01 17.68
CA HIS A 376 5.74 8.22 17.88
C HIS A 376 5.16 9.16 18.93
N THR A 377 3.84 9.15 19.10
CA THR A 377 3.15 10.21 19.84
C THR A 377 2.26 9.72 21.00
N ALA A 378 2.09 8.40 21.19
CA ALA A 378 1.36 7.91 22.36
C ALA A 378 2.08 8.35 23.65
N PRO A 379 1.35 8.80 24.69
CA PRO A 379 1.96 9.36 25.89
C PRO A 379 2.89 8.38 26.60
N GLU A 380 2.45 7.14 26.75
CA GLU A 380 3.16 6.11 27.50
C GLU A 380 4.13 5.35 26.59
N GLU A 381 5.39 5.15 27.04
CA GLU A 381 6.41 4.38 26.33
C GLU A 381 5.92 2.95 26.01
N HIS A 382 5.24 2.33 26.94
CA HIS A 382 4.68 0.98 26.73
C HIS A 382 3.63 0.97 25.62
N ALA A 383 2.79 2.01 25.49
CA ALA A 383 1.82 2.15 24.43
C ALA A 383 2.51 2.31 23.06
N ARG A 384 3.59 3.11 22.99
CA ARG A 384 4.40 3.25 21.75
C ARG A 384 4.99 1.90 21.32
N GLN A 385 5.57 1.15 22.25
CA GLN A 385 6.13 -0.17 21.97
C GLN A 385 5.07 -1.17 21.52
N GLN A 386 3.89 -1.17 22.14
CA GLN A 386 2.77 -2.01 21.72
C GLN A 386 2.29 -1.65 20.31
N ALA A 387 2.15 -0.37 19.99
CA ALA A 387 1.79 0.09 18.66
C ALA A 387 2.81 -0.37 17.61
N GLN A 388 4.11 -0.27 17.90
CA GLN A 388 5.18 -0.73 17.02
C GLN A 388 5.10 -2.25 16.78
N GLN A 389 4.93 -3.05 17.82
CA GLN A 389 4.84 -4.51 17.69
C GLN A 389 3.62 -4.95 16.87
N LEU A 390 2.49 -4.27 17.03
CA LEU A 390 1.28 -4.55 16.28
C LEU A 390 1.42 -4.11 14.82
N LEU A 391 1.94 -2.92 14.57
CA LEU A 391 2.20 -2.40 13.24
C LEU A 391 3.15 -3.33 12.46
N ASP A 392 4.22 -3.76 13.09
CA ASP A 392 5.18 -4.70 12.53
C ASP A 392 4.54 -6.02 12.11
N LEU A 393 3.64 -6.56 12.94
CA LEU A 393 2.90 -7.79 12.63
C LEU A 393 1.92 -7.58 11.47
N LEU A 394 1.20 -6.46 11.45
CA LEU A 394 0.15 -6.19 10.46
C LEU A 394 0.70 -5.77 9.10
N THR A 395 1.92 -5.24 9.01
CA THR A 395 2.48 -4.70 7.76
C THR A 395 2.42 -5.66 6.56
N PRO A 396 2.76 -6.97 6.66
CA PRO A 396 2.60 -7.90 5.55
C PRO A 396 1.14 -8.05 5.09
N ILE A 397 0.19 -7.94 6.01
CA ILE A 397 -1.24 -8.08 5.75
C ILE A 397 -1.78 -6.81 5.11
N VAL A 398 -1.44 -5.63 5.66
CA VAL A 398 -1.82 -4.32 5.12
C VAL A 398 -1.39 -4.16 3.66
N LYS A 399 -0.25 -4.74 3.27
CA LYS A 399 0.23 -4.75 1.89
C LYS A 399 -0.47 -5.80 1.03
N SER A 400 -0.51 -7.05 1.49
CA SER A 400 -0.83 -8.19 0.61
C SER A 400 -2.32 -8.46 0.49
N TRP A 401 -3.06 -8.40 1.59
CA TRP A 401 -4.48 -8.71 1.54
C TRP A 401 -5.25 -7.73 0.61
N PRO A 402 -5.07 -6.40 0.72
CA PRO A 402 -5.66 -5.45 -0.25
C PRO A 402 -5.19 -5.71 -1.67
N SER A 403 -3.90 -5.98 -1.87
CA SER A 403 -3.35 -6.25 -3.21
C SER A 403 -4.07 -7.41 -3.92
N THR A 404 -4.52 -8.42 -3.17
CA THR A 404 -5.23 -9.58 -3.71
C THR A 404 -6.75 -9.33 -3.81
N PHE A 405 -7.38 -8.86 -2.72
CA PHE A 405 -8.84 -8.78 -2.65
C PHE A 405 -9.42 -7.50 -3.28
N CYS A 406 -8.68 -6.39 -3.28
CA CYS A 406 -9.11 -5.21 -4.03
C CYS A 406 -8.87 -5.39 -5.54
N LEU A 407 -7.89 -6.19 -5.97
CA LEU A 407 -7.78 -6.64 -7.36
C LEU A 407 -8.99 -7.50 -7.75
N LYS A 408 -9.43 -8.43 -6.88
CA LYS A 408 -10.65 -9.21 -7.08
C LYS A 408 -11.90 -8.32 -7.14
N ALA A 409 -11.94 -7.23 -6.38
CA ALA A 409 -13.00 -6.23 -6.50
C ALA A 409 -13.02 -5.59 -7.90
N ASN A 410 -11.86 -5.27 -8.49
CA ASN A 410 -11.78 -4.77 -9.87
C ASN A 410 -12.24 -5.80 -10.90
N GLU A 411 -11.92 -7.09 -10.73
CA GLU A 411 -12.45 -8.17 -11.56
C GLU A 411 -13.98 -8.21 -11.52
N LEU A 412 -14.58 -8.12 -10.33
CA LEU A 412 -16.03 -8.07 -10.15
C LEU A 412 -16.65 -6.81 -10.77
N ALA A 413 -15.95 -5.66 -10.74
CA ALA A 413 -16.41 -4.45 -11.41
C ALA A 413 -16.51 -4.64 -12.93
N ILE A 414 -15.51 -5.27 -13.55
CA ILE A 414 -15.55 -5.64 -14.97
C ILE A 414 -16.74 -6.58 -15.23
N GLN A 415 -16.95 -7.60 -14.39
CA GLN A 415 -18.03 -8.55 -14.54
C GLN A 415 -19.42 -7.89 -14.46
N ILE A 416 -19.62 -6.92 -13.55
CA ILE A 416 -20.88 -6.18 -13.44
C ILE A 416 -21.18 -5.37 -14.71
N LEU A 417 -20.18 -4.77 -15.32
CA LEU A 417 -20.35 -4.02 -16.57
C LEU A 417 -20.55 -4.95 -17.77
N GLY A 418 -20.23 -6.24 -17.67
CA GLY A 418 -20.32 -7.20 -18.76
C GLY A 418 -19.43 -6.80 -19.95
N GLY A 419 -19.94 -6.86 -21.18
CA GLY A 419 -19.17 -6.48 -22.37
C GLY A 419 -18.59 -5.06 -22.34
N HIS A 420 -19.29 -4.12 -21.71
CA HIS A 420 -18.78 -2.75 -21.51
C HIS A 420 -17.52 -2.73 -20.61
N GLY A 421 -17.46 -3.58 -19.57
CA GLY A 421 -16.29 -3.66 -18.70
C GLY A 421 -15.03 -4.20 -19.38
N TYR A 422 -15.18 -4.87 -20.51
CA TYR A 422 -14.09 -5.43 -21.31
C TYR A 422 -13.55 -4.46 -22.36
N THR A 423 -14.18 -3.30 -22.50
CA THR A 423 -13.80 -2.29 -23.49
C THR A 423 -13.08 -1.10 -22.83
N ARG A 424 -12.20 -0.45 -23.60
CA ARG A 424 -11.39 0.69 -23.11
C ARG A 424 -12.19 1.98 -22.93
N GLU A 425 -13.44 2.04 -23.37
CA GLU A 425 -14.35 3.18 -23.17
C GLU A 425 -14.77 3.35 -21.71
N TYR A 426 -14.61 2.31 -20.89
CA TYR A 426 -14.94 2.29 -19.46
C TYR A 426 -13.69 2.13 -18.61
N PRO A 427 -13.55 2.83 -17.46
CA PRO A 427 -12.30 2.87 -16.71
C PRO A 427 -11.98 1.60 -15.91
N VAL A 428 -12.93 0.70 -15.74
CA VAL A 428 -12.79 -0.45 -14.84
C VAL A 428 -11.69 -1.43 -15.29
N GLU A 429 -11.44 -1.54 -16.59
CA GLU A 429 -10.37 -2.37 -17.14
C GLU A 429 -8.99 -1.79 -16.80
N GLN A 430 -8.83 -0.45 -16.83
CA GLN A 430 -7.60 0.22 -16.41
C GLN A 430 -7.34 0.03 -14.92
N TYR A 431 -8.36 0.19 -14.06
CA TYR A 431 -8.22 -0.04 -12.61
C TYR A 431 -7.76 -1.47 -12.32
N TYR A 432 -8.28 -2.47 -13.05
CA TYR A 432 -7.84 -3.86 -12.92
C TYR A 432 -6.38 -4.03 -13.34
N ARG A 433 -5.96 -3.47 -14.49
CA ARG A 433 -4.58 -3.55 -14.99
C ARG A 433 -3.59 -2.85 -14.05
N ASP A 434 -3.96 -1.68 -13.56
CA ASP A 434 -3.15 -0.94 -12.61
C ASP A 434 -3.02 -1.70 -11.29
N ASN A 435 -4.12 -2.24 -10.77
CA ASN A 435 -4.11 -2.97 -9.50
C ASN A 435 -3.35 -4.31 -9.58
N ARG A 436 -3.20 -4.90 -10.77
CA ARG A 436 -2.49 -6.17 -10.96
C ARG A 436 -1.00 -6.09 -10.59
N LEU A 437 -0.41 -4.92 -10.58
CA LEU A 437 0.97 -4.73 -10.11
C LEU A 437 1.11 -4.96 -8.61
N ASN A 438 0.11 -4.59 -7.82
CA ASN A 438 0.21 -4.56 -6.35
C ASN A 438 0.55 -5.92 -5.69
N PRO A 439 0.09 -7.09 -6.16
CA PRO A 439 0.57 -8.38 -5.64
C PRO A 439 2.03 -8.71 -5.96
N ILE A 440 2.68 -7.96 -6.87
CA ILE A 440 4.01 -8.26 -7.40
C ILE A 440 5.10 -7.39 -6.75
N HIS A 441 4.93 -6.06 -6.77
CA HIS A 441 5.98 -5.13 -6.31
C HIS A 441 6.02 -4.97 -4.79
N GLU A 442 7.09 -4.35 -4.27
CA GLU A 442 7.34 -4.13 -2.83
C GLU A 442 7.24 -5.43 -2.00
N GLY A 443 7.76 -6.53 -2.57
CA GLY A 443 7.65 -7.88 -2.07
C GLY A 443 6.38 -8.57 -2.59
N THR A 444 6.58 -9.65 -3.32
CA THR A 444 5.48 -10.51 -3.80
C THR A 444 4.66 -11.06 -2.64
N GLU A 445 3.45 -11.55 -2.93
CA GLU A 445 2.62 -12.23 -1.92
C GLU A 445 3.38 -13.35 -1.20
N GLY A 446 4.17 -14.15 -1.93
CA GLY A 446 5.02 -15.18 -1.34
C GLY A 446 6.09 -14.62 -0.40
N ILE A 447 6.72 -13.50 -0.73
CA ILE A 447 7.69 -12.83 0.17
C ILE A 447 6.99 -12.31 1.43
N GLN A 448 5.81 -11.73 1.31
CA GLN A 448 5.05 -11.25 2.47
C GLN A 448 4.57 -12.41 3.36
N SER A 449 4.19 -13.54 2.77
CA SER A 449 3.78 -14.72 3.52
C SER A 449 4.93 -15.35 4.31
N LEU A 450 6.11 -15.42 3.70
CA LEU A 450 7.33 -15.86 4.37
C LEU A 450 7.77 -14.88 5.47
N ASP A 451 7.62 -13.58 5.25
CA ASP A 451 7.92 -12.55 6.26
C ASP A 451 6.98 -12.66 7.46
N LEU A 452 5.67 -12.85 7.23
CA LEU A 452 4.68 -13.03 8.30
C LEU A 452 4.98 -14.29 9.12
N LEU A 453 4.95 -15.47 8.49
CA LEU A 453 5.02 -16.76 9.18
C LEU A 453 6.44 -17.08 9.68
N GLY A 454 7.46 -16.81 8.85
CA GLY A 454 8.85 -17.15 9.18
C GLY A 454 9.55 -16.17 10.12
N ARG A 455 9.03 -14.95 10.29
CA ARG A 455 9.71 -13.90 11.07
C ARG A 455 8.80 -13.12 12.02
N LYS A 456 7.76 -12.46 11.50
CA LYS A 456 6.97 -11.47 12.27
C LYS A 456 6.22 -12.08 13.45
N LEU A 457 5.68 -13.29 13.28
CA LEU A 457 4.93 -13.97 14.34
C LEU A 457 5.78 -14.34 15.55
N ALA A 458 7.06 -14.66 15.36
CA ALA A 458 7.98 -15.01 16.44
C ALA A 458 8.71 -13.80 17.04
N GLN A 459 8.62 -12.63 16.38
CA GLN A 459 9.34 -11.44 16.80
C GLN A 459 8.93 -11.01 18.22
N ASN A 460 9.91 -10.63 19.04
CA ASN A 460 9.71 -10.22 20.43
C ASN A 460 8.92 -11.28 21.27
N GLY A 461 9.19 -12.56 21.03
CA GLY A 461 8.48 -13.64 21.73
C GLY A 461 6.99 -13.73 21.43
N GLY A 462 6.59 -13.30 20.21
CA GLY A 462 5.20 -13.30 19.76
C GLY A 462 4.34 -12.21 20.39
N ALA A 463 4.94 -11.12 20.86
CA ALA A 463 4.20 -10.05 21.56
C ALA A 463 3.11 -9.41 20.68
N GLY A 464 3.40 -9.14 19.40
CA GLY A 464 2.43 -8.60 18.46
C GLY A 464 1.22 -9.52 18.27
N LEU A 465 1.42 -10.83 18.11
CA LEU A 465 0.33 -11.81 18.00
C LEU A 465 -0.53 -11.85 19.26
N LYS A 466 0.11 -11.91 20.43
CA LYS A 466 -0.61 -11.91 21.73
C LYS A 466 -1.45 -10.66 21.90
N GLN A 467 -0.94 -9.51 21.46
CA GLN A 467 -1.67 -8.24 21.49
C GLN A 467 -2.87 -8.26 20.52
N LEU A 468 -2.67 -8.70 19.28
CA LEU A 468 -3.74 -8.80 18.30
C LEU A 468 -4.88 -9.69 18.80
N ILE A 469 -4.56 -10.86 19.35
CA ILE A 469 -5.56 -11.79 19.92
C ILE A 469 -6.36 -11.12 21.05
N ARG A 470 -5.70 -10.36 21.93
CA ARG A 470 -6.39 -9.62 23.01
C ARG A 470 -7.32 -8.54 22.45
N LEU A 471 -6.90 -7.82 21.42
CA LEU A 471 -7.73 -6.80 20.78
C LEU A 471 -8.96 -7.42 20.12
N ILE A 472 -8.80 -8.53 19.39
CA ILE A 472 -9.92 -9.25 18.79
C ILE A 472 -10.89 -9.75 19.86
N ALA A 473 -10.38 -10.35 20.94
CA ALA A 473 -11.20 -10.83 22.05
C ALA A 473 -12.01 -9.69 22.69
N GLY A 474 -11.41 -8.53 22.93
CA GLY A 474 -12.10 -7.35 23.46
C GLY A 474 -13.19 -6.83 22.51
N THR A 475 -12.97 -6.88 21.20
CA THR A 475 -13.99 -6.54 20.19
C THR A 475 -15.16 -7.54 20.24
N CYS A 476 -14.86 -8.83 20.28
CA CYS A 476 -15.87 -9.90 20.40
C CYS A 476 -16.70 -9.75 21.68
N GLU A 477 -16.06 -9.40 22.79
CA GLU A 477 -16.75 -9.13 24.06
C GLU A 477 -17.73 -7.94 23.91
N ARG A 478 -17.27 -6.81 23.34
CA ARG A 478 -18.18 -5.67 23.09
C ARG A 478 -19.34 -6.03 22.16
N ALA A 479 -19.08 -6.81 21.12
CA ALA A 479 -20.09 -7.27 20.18
C ALA A 479 -21.12 -8.21 20.84
N SER A 480 -20.71 -9.05 21.83
CA SER A 480 -21.60 -9.97 22.54
C SER A 480 -22.72 -9.25 23.31
N HIS A 481 -22.51 -7.99 23.70
CA HIS A 481 -23.51 -7.17 24.38
C HIS A 481 -24.54 -6.53 23.43
N GLN A 482 -24.38 -6.73 22.14
CA GLN A 482 -25.27 -6.20 21.10
C GLN A 482 -25.98 -7.37 20.38
N PRO A 483 -27.31 -7.57 20.58
CA PRO A 483 -28.01 -8.76 20.08
C PRO A 483 -27.86 -9.00 18.57
N ASN A 484 -27.75 -7.92 17.76
CA ASN A 484 -27.59 -8.02 16.31
C ASN A 484 -26.18 -8.48 15.89
N LEU A 485 -25.17 -8.33 16.76
CA LEU A 485 -23.77 -8.65 16.47
C LEU A 485 -23.31 -9.96 17.10
N ASP A 486 -24.05 -10.50 18.07
CA ASP A 486 -23.66 -11.75 18.76
C ASP A 486 -23.48 -12.92 17.80
N THR A 487 -24.34 -13.04 16.79
CA THR A 487 -24.20 -14.07 15.76
C THR A 487 -23.06 -13.80 14.78
N LEU A 488 -22.69 -12.54 14.57
CA LEU A 488 -21.63 -12.15 13.63
C LEU A 488 -20.23 -12.37 14.20
N ARG A 489 -20.04 -12.29 15.52
CA ARG A 489 -18.74 -12.54 16.14
C ARG A 489 -18.31 -14.00 16.11
N GLN A 490 -19.24 -14.96 16.09
CA GLN A 490 -18.96 -16.39 16.22
C GLN A 490 -18.05 -16.95 15.12
N PRO A 491 -18.27 -16.66 13.81
CA PRO A 491 -17.32 -17.10 12.77
C PRO A 491 -15.91 -16.56 12.97
N LEU A 492 -15.77 -15.32 13.45
CA LEU A 492 -14.48 -14.72 13.75
C LEU A 492 -13.79 -15.42 14.91
N GLU A 493 -14.47 -15.68 16.02
CA GLU A 493 -13.93 -16.41 17.17
C GLU A 493 -13.47 -17.82 16.78
N GLN A 494 -14.25 -18.53 15.98
CA GLN A 494 -13.87 -19.85 15.48
C GLN A 494 -12.60 -19.78 14.62
N LEU A 495 -12.52 -18.79 13.73
CA LEU A 495 -11.35 -18.58 12.89
C LEU A 495 -10.11 -18.24 13.73
N VAL A 496 -10.22 -17.32 14.69
CA VAL A 496 -9.11 -16.90 15.58
C VAL A 496 -8.58 -18.08 16.37
N ASN A 497 -9.46 -18.85 17.00
CA ASN A 497 -9.07 -20.01 17.82
C ASN A 497 -8.32 -21.06 16.98
N ARG A 498 -8.82 -21.37 15.81
CA ARG A 498 -8.19 -22.34 14.90
C ARG A 498 -6.88 -21.83 14.33
N LEU A 499 -6.85 -20.56 13.89
CA LEU A 499 -5.65 -19.90 13.39
C LEU A 499 -4.54 -19.88 14.45
N GLN A 500 -4.88 -19.60 15.71
CA GLN A 500 -3.94 -19.63 16.83
C GLN A 500 -3.34 -21.02 17.03
N ALA A 501 -4.15 -22.07 16.99
CA ALA A 501 -3.67 -23.45 17.12
C ALA A 501 -2.72 -23.83 15.96
N VAL A 502 -3.09 -23.48 14.71
CA VAL A 502 -2.24 -23.70 13.52
C VAL A 502 -0.93 -22.92 13.64
N THR A 503 -0.99 -21.66 14.08
CA THR A 503 0.21 -20.82 14.26
C THR A 503 1.19 -21.45 15.22
N LEU A 504 0.72 -21.86 16.40
CA LEU A 504 1.57 -22.49 17.41
C LEU A 504 2.21 -23.79 16.90
N ALA A 505 1.47 -24.58 16.14
CA ALA A 505 1.97 -25.83 15.59
C ALA A 505 3.03 -25.59 14.48
N LEU A 506 2.82 -24.60 13.59
CA LEU A 506 3.81 -24.23 12.56
C LEU A 506 5.08 -23.61 13.16
N LEU A 507 4.94 -22.74 14.15
CA LEU A 507 6.09 -22.19 14.90
C LEU A 507 6.87 -23.29 15.63
N GLY A 508 6.18 -24.30 16.17
CA GLY A 508 6.80 -25.49 16.75
C GLY A 508 7.62 -26.29 15.74
N ASP A 509 7.11 -26.48 14.52
CA ASP A 509 7.84 -27.13 13.44
C ASP A 509 9.08 -26.32 13.01
N LEU A 510 8.97 -25.00 12.90
CA LEU A 510 10.10 -24.11 12.63
C LEU A 510 11.18 -24.21 13.69
N ALA A 511 10.80 -24.25 14.98
CA ALA A 511 11.74 -24.41 16.09
C ALA A 511 12.45 -25.78 16.08
N GLN A 512 11.83 -26.82 15.50
CA GLN A 512 12.41 -28.14 15.30
C GLN A 512 13.25 -28.26 14.02
N GLY A 513 13.41 -27.18 13.25
CA GLY A 513 14.16 -27.17 11.99
C GLY A 513 13.39 -27.72 10.78
N LYS A 514 12.10 -28.01 10.89
CA LYS A 514 11.24 -28.49 9.78
C LYS A 514 10.78 -27.31 8.88
N VAL A 515 11.73 -26.49 8.45
CA VAL A 515 11.46 -25.18 7.81
C VAL A 515 10.69 -25.32 6.51
N ALA A 516 11.11 -26.24 5.61
CA ALA A 516 10.50 -26.38 4.28
C ALA A 516 9.01 -26.72 4.39
N GLY A 517 8.64 -27.73 5.19
CA GLY A 517 7.24 -28.13 5.40
C GLY A 517 6.39 -27.07 6.10
N ALA A 518 6.95 -26.41 7.12
CA ALA A 518 6.24 -25.36 7.86
C ALA A 518 5.92 -24.14 7.00
N LEU A 519 6.78 -23.79 6.03
CA LEU A 519 6.62 -22.62 5.17
C LEU A 519 6.00 -22.94 3.79
N ALA A 520 5.83 -24.21 3.43
CA ALA A 520 5.35 -24.64 2.10
C ALA A 520 4.04 -23.95 1.68
N ASN A 521 3.11 -23.81 2.61
CA ASN A 521 1.78 -23.24 2.38
C ASN A 521 1.60 -21.85 3.03
N SER A 522 2.69 -21.09 3.20
CA SER A 522 2.65 -19.78 3.86
C SER A 522 1.69 -18.77 3.20
N ALA A 523 1.44 -18.87 1.90
CA ALA A 523 0.47 -18.02 1.20
C ALA A 523 -0.98 -18.28 1.68
N LEU A 524 -1.36 -19.54 1.93
CA LEU A 524 -2.67 -19.87 2.52
C LEU A 524 -2.77 -19.33 3.96
N TYR A 525 -1.66 -19.39 4.71
CA TYR A 525 -1.59 -18.82 6.05
C TYR A 525 -1.79 -17.29 6.02
N LEU A 526 -1.10 -16.57 5.13
CA LEU A 526 -1.25 -15.13 4.94
C LEU A 526 -2.70 -14.75 4.60
N LYS A 527 -3.34 -15.51 3.72
CA LYS A 527 -4.75 -15.30 3.35
C LYS A 527 -5.67 -15.48 4.57
N ALA A 528 -5.57 -16.60 5.29
CA ALA A 528 -6.41 -16.88 6.46
C ALA A 528 -6.19 -15.85 7.58
N PHE A 529 -4.93 -15.47 7.84
CA PHE A 529 -4.59 -14.44 8.81
C PHE A 529 -5.15 -13.07 8.39
N GLY A 530 -5.04 -12.71 7.13
CA GLY A 530 -5.60 -11.49 6.59
C GLY A 530 -7.13 -11.43 6.71
N HIS A 531 -7.84 -12.52 6.42
CA HIS A 531 -9.29 -12.61 6.64
C HIS A 531 -9.66 -12.46 8.12
N CYS A 532 -8.86 -13.01 9.02
CA CYS A 532 -9.04 -12.84 10.45
C CYS A 532 -8.95 -11.34 10.84
N VAL A 533 -7.92 -10.65 10.36
CA VAL A 533 -7.71 -9.22 10.64
C VAL A 533 -8.82 -8.37 10.04
N ILE A 534 -9.19 -8.59 8.77
CA ILE A 534 -10.29 -7.85 8.13
C ILE A 534 -11.65 -8.16 8.80
N GLY A 535 -11.89 -9.41 9.19
CA GLY A 535 -13.09 -9.78 9.94
C GLY A 535 -13.19 -9.07 11.29
N TRP A 536 -12.06 -8.92 11.98
CA TRP A 536 -11.97 -8.11 13.19
C TRP A 536 -12.31 -6.65 12.93
N ARG A 537 -11.71 -6.05 11.89
CA ARG A 537 -11.98 -4.65 11.53
C ARG A 537 -13.45 -4.44 11.12
N TRP A 538 -14.04 -5.40 10.42
CA TRP A 538 -15.49 -5.36 10.12
C TRP A 538 -16.36 -5.45 11.36
N LEU A 539 -15.97 -6.25 12.36
CA LEU A 539 -16.73 -6.31 13.62
C LEU A 539 -16.62 -4.99 14.40
N GLU A 540 -15.46 -4.31 14.40
CA GLU A 540 -15.30 -2.96 14.94
C GLU A 540 -16.22 -1.96 14.23
N GLN A 541 -16.20 -1.91 12.90
CA GLN A 541 -17.09 -1.04 12.13
C GLN A 541 -18.57 -1.33 12.41
N ALA A 542 -18.94 -2.60 12.56
CA ALA A 542 -20.31 -2.98 12.87
C ALA A 542 -20.77 -2.47 14.26
N ILE A 543 -19.89 -2.52 15.27
CA ILE A 543 -20.17 -1.94 16.59
C ILE A 543 -20.47 -0.44 16.48
N HIS A 544 -19.64 0.30 15.75
CA HIS A 544 -19.83 1.73 15.53
C HIS A 544 -21.08 2.04 14.68
N ALA A 545 -21.40 1.19 13.70
CA ALA A 545 -22.60 1.33 12.89
C ALA A 545 -23.89 1.14 13.72
N GLU A 546 -23.94 0.18 14.64
CA GLU A 546 -25.07 0.03 15.57
C GLU A 546 -25.25 1.27 16.45
N VAL A 547 -24.14 1.84 16.95
CA VAL A 547 -24.19 3.12 17.70
C VAL A 547 -24.73 4.25 16.83
N GLY A 548 -24.32 4.31 15.56
CA GLY A 548 -24.81 5.30 14.59
C GLY A 548 -26.31 5.18 14.30
N LEU A 549 -26.82 3.95 14.18
CA LEU A 549 -28.26 3.70 14.00
C LEU A 549 -29.11 4.24 15.16
N LEU A 550 -28.59 4.18 16.38
CA LEU A 550 -29.30 4.72 17.57
C LEU A 550 -29.42 6.25 17.54
N LYS A 551 -28.50 6.94 16.82
CA LYS A 551 -28.55 8.40 16.64
C LYS A 551 -29.62 8.84 15.64
N GLY A 552 -30.15 7.93 14.81
CA GLY A 552 -31.30 8.14 13.93
C GLY A 552 -31.02 8.87 12.61
N SER A 553 -29.79 9.29 12.36
CA SER A 553 -29.37 9.86 11.07
C SER A 553 -28.64 8.80 10.21
N ASP A 554 -28.58 9.00 8.88
CA ASP A 554 -27.81 8.16 7.94
C ASP A 554 -28.09 6.65 8.01
N ARG A 555 -29.35 6.30 8.26
CA ARG A 555 -29.77 4.90 8.50
C ARG A 555 -29.27 3.94 7.41
N ASP A 556 -29.43 4.31 6.15
CA ASP A 556 -29.04 3.45 5.02
C ASP A 556 -27.54 3.22 4.97
N PHE A 557 -26.74 4.22 5.34
CA PHE A 557 -25.27 4.08 5.42
C PHE A 557 -24.88 3.04 6.49
N TYR A 558 -25.40 3.16 7.70
CA TYR A 558 -25.09 2.23 8.80
C TYR A 558 -25.64 0.83 8.52
N GLN A 559 -26.83 0.69 7.95
CA GLN A 559 -27.33 -0.61 7.51
C GLN A 559 -26.44 -1.24 6.43
N GLY A 560 -25.92 -0.42 5.52
CA GLY A 560 -24.93 -0.86 4.52
C GLY A 560 -23.64 -1.38 5.15
N LYS A 561 -23.14 -0.77 6.23
CA LYS A 561 -21.99 -1.24 7.00
C LYS A 561 -22.27 -2.59 7.68
N LEU A 562 -23.39 -2.71 8.34
CA LEU A 562 -23.80 -3.98 8.99
C LEU A 562 -23.97 -5.11 7.98
N GLN A 563 -24.54 -4.84 6.81
CA GLN A 563 -24.72 -5.85 5.77
C GLN A 563 -23.38 -6.27 5.15
N ALA A 564 -22.42 -5.35 5.00
CA ALA A 564 -21.07 -5.67 4.53
C ALA A 564 -20.28 -6.51 5.57
N ALA A 565 -20.37 -6.14 6.85
CA ALA A 565 -19.80 -6.94 7.94
C ALA A 565 -20.41 -8.35 7.97
N ARG A 566 -21.74 -8.46 7.86
CA ARG A 566 -22.44 -9.74 7.78
C ARG A 566 -21.94 -10.57 6.61
N TYR A 567 -21.85 -9.98 5.39
CA TYR A 567 -21.33 -10.69 4.22
C TYR A 567 -19.92 -11.23 4.50
N PHE A 568 -19.02 -10.39 4.96
CA PHE A 568 -17.63 -10.80 5.17
C PHE A 568 -17.52 -11.94 6.20
N LEU A 569 -18.17 -11.79 7.33
CA LEU A 569 -18.09 -12.74 8.44
C LEU A 569 -18.80 -14.07 8.13
N THR A 570 -19.86 -14.06 7.29
CA THR A 570 -20.63 -15.28 7.00
C THR A 570 -20.30 -15.93 5.67
N TRP A 571 -19.69 -15.21 4.70
CA TRP A 571 -19.37 -15.74 3.37
C TRP A 571 -17.89 -15.93 3.14
N GLU A 572 -17.04 -14.98 3.60
CA GLU A 572 -15.60 -15.01 3.33
C GLU A 572 -14.84 -15.76 4.43
N VAL A 573 -15.10 -15.45 5.70
CA VAL A 573 -14.40 -16.04 6.85
C VAL A 573 -14.50 -17.58 6.89
N PRO A 574 -15.66 -18.22 6.66
CA PRO A 574 -15.74 -19.68 6.68
C PRO A 574 -14.88 -20.39 5.63
N GLY A 575 -14.63 -19.74 4.48
CA GLY A 575 -13.75 -20.27 3.44
C GLY A 575 -12.32 -20.54 3.90
N CYS A 576 -11.84 -19.80 4.92
CA CYS A 576 -10.49 -19.96 5.48
C CYS A 576 -10.29 -21.29 6.21
N HIS A 577 -11.36 -21.96 6.64
CA HIS A 577 -11.24 -23.26 7.32
C HIS A 577 -10.67 -24.36 6.43
N ASN A 578 -10.87 -24.29 5.10
CA ASN A 578 -10.24 -25.21 4.16
C ASN A 578 -8.73 -24.95 4.05
N ASP A 579 -8.32 -23.67 4.00
CA ASP A 579 -6.90 -23.29 3.98
C ASP A 579 -6.19 -23.77 5.26
N LEU A 580 -6.84 -23.57 6.42
CA LEU A 580 -6.30 -24.02 7.71
C LEU A 580 -6.22 -25.55 7.81
N ALA A 581 -7.13 -26.31 7.19
CA ALA A 581 -7.05 -27.76 7.15
C ALA A 581 -5.80 -28.26 6.40
N LEU A 582 -5.46 -27.64 5.27
CA LEU A 582 -4.21 -27.94 4.54
C LEU A 582 -2.96 -27.60 5.38
N LEU A 583 -2.99 -26.49 6.09
CA LEU A 583 -1.90 -26.08 6.98
C LEU A 583 -1.76 -27.04 8.20
N GLU A 584 -2.84 -27.49 8.78
CA GLU A 584 -2.87 -28.49 9.87
C GLU A 584 -2.30 -29.83 9.42
N ALA A 585 -2.67 -30.26 8.20
CA ALA A 585 -2.17 -31.49 7.61
C ALA A 585 -0.68 -31.41 7.19
N ARG A 586 -0.07 -30.21 7.12
CA ARG A 586 1.23 -29.99 6.46
C ARG A 586 1.21 -30.53 5.02
N ASP A 587 0.13 -30.27 4.30
CA ASP A 587 -0.01 -30.75 2.91
C ASP A 587 1.25 -30.42 2.10
N ASP A 588 1.84 -31.44 1.50
CA ASP A 588 3.11 -31.36 0.76
C ASP A 588 2.94 -31.47 -0.76
N THR A 589 1.71 -31.45 -1.25
CA THR A 589 1.38 -31.62 -2.67
C THR A 589 2.21 -30.67 -3.55
N CYS A 590 2.26 -29.39 -3.19
CA CYS A 590 3.03 -28.39 -3.95
C CYS A 590 4.54 -28.54 -3.72
N LEU A 591 4.96 -28.82 -2.49
CA LEU A 591 6.39 -28.99 -2.14
C LEU A 591 6.97 -30.25 -2.79
N GLY A 592 6.18 -31.32 -2.91
CA GLY A 592 6.58 -32.60 -3.48
C GLY A 592 6.55 -32.64 -5.01
N MET A 593 5.97 -31.61 -5.69
CA MET A 593 5.87 -31.56 -7.15
C MET A 593 7.27 -31.48 -7.79
N GLN A 594 7.52 -32.34 -8.78
CA GLN A 594 8.79 -32.40 -9.51
C GLN A 594 8.68 -31.64 -10.83
N GLU A 595 9.79 -31.00 -11.26
CA GLU A 595 9.84 -30.23 -12.52
C GLU A 595 9.33 -31.04 -13.73
N GLY A 596 9.72 -32.30 -13.83
CA GLY A 596 9.35 -33.18 -14.94
C GLY A 596 7.89 -33.65 -14.93
N TRP A 597 7.08 -33.26 -13.95
CA TRP A 597 5.66 -33.61 -13.86
C TRP A 597 4.73 -32.46 -14.32
N PHE A 598 5.28 -31.26 -14.60
CA PHE A 598 4.58 -30.17 -15.27
C PHE A 598 4.54 -30.41 -16.79
#